data_cef597096c63e6b0d270c4afd1acef30
#
_entry.id   cef597096c63e6b0d270c4afd1acef30
#
_cell.length_a   1.000
_cell.length_b   1.000
_cell.length_c   1.000
_cell.angle_alpha   90.00
_cell.angle_beta   90.00
_cell.angle_gamma   90.00
#
_symmetry.space_group_name_H-M   'P 1'
#
loop_
_entity.id
_entity.type
_entity.pdbx_description
1 polymer ?
#
loop_
_entity_poly.entity_id
_entity_poly.type
_entity_poly.pdbx_seq_one_letter_code
_entity_poly.pdbx_strand_id
1 'polypeptide(L)'
;MLKRLWCRRDPQRKHHVPPSEPTIRRMLQQIDAAAVDKEVMTWLRAQAKDSIEDVVAVDGKTLKASRARGGKPVHLLSAFLQQQRVVIAQQAVDGKSNEITALVPMLEEVDIEGMVVTTDALHTQKESARFIVEKKRADYFFTVKDNQSTLKNDIESLHMEAFPPSG
;
A
#
# COMPACT_ATOMS: atom_id res chain seq x y z
N MET A 1 -18.29 23.68 5.22
CA MET A 1 -18.05 22.24 4.98
C MET A 1 -19.36 21.45 4.78
N LEU A 2 -20.26 21.35 5.75
CA LEU A 2 -21.50 20.53 5.65
C LEU A 2 -22.43 20.89 4.48
N LYS A 3 -22.48 22.17 4.05
CA LYS A 3 -23.22 22.58 2.84
C LYS A 3 -22.65 21.93 1.57
N ARG A 4 -21.32 21.78 1.47
CA ARG A 4 -20.65 21.12 0.31
C ARG A 4 -20.89 19.62 0.27
N LEU A 5 -21.23 19.00 1.42
CA LEU A 5 -21.58 17.58 1.55
C LEU A 5 -23.09 17.32 1.41
N TRP A 6 -23.86 18.30 0.94
CA TRP A 6 -25.31 18.18 0.73
C TRP A 6 -26.07 17.73 1.98
N CYS A 7 -25.54 18.04 3.18
CA CYS A 7 -26.23 17.71 4.43
C CYS A 7 -27.53 18.47 4.56
N ARG A 8 -28.55 17.81 5.16
CA ARG A 8 -29.87 18.41 5.40
C ARG A 8 -29.75 19.69 6.20
N ARG A 9 -30.50 20.73 5.82
CA ARG A 9 -30.61 21.94 6.60
C ARG A 9 -31.67 21.78 7.68
N ASP A 10 -31.35 22.10 8.92
CA ASP A 10 -32.32 22.15 10.01
C ASP A 10 -33.28 23.36 9.78
N PRO A 11 -34.61 23.14 9.69
CA PRO A 11 -35.55 24.23 9.44
C PRO A 11 -35.62 25.27 10.56
N GLN A 12 -35.41 24.84 11.82
CA GLN A 12 -35.54 25.69 13.00
C GLN A 12 -34.22 26.44 13.29
N ARG A 13 -33.10 25.72 13.23
CA ARG A 13 -31.75 26.26 13.57
C ARG A 13 -31.02 26.90 12.40
N LYS A 14 -31.57 26.82 11.19
CA LYS A 14 -31.04 27.40 9.94
C LYS A 14 -29.60 26.98 9.57
N HIS A 15 -29.05 25.96 10.21
CA HIS A 15 -27.72 25.40 9.88
C HIS A 15 -27.83 23.98 9.30
N HIS A 16 -26.74 23.50 8.67
CA HIS A 16 -26.68 22.14 8.15
C HIS A 16 -26.34 21.16 9.28
N VAL A 17 -27.09 20.08 9.37
CA VAL A 17 -26.92 19.02 10.37
C VAL A 17 -26.20 17.84 9.73
N PRO A 18 -25.12 17.31 10.33
CA PRO A 18 -24.48 16.10 9.83
C PRO A 18 -25.43 14.91 9.94
N PRO A 19 -25.29 13.89 9.09
CA PRO A 19 -26.01 12.64 9.25
C PRO A 19 -25.73 12.01 10.62
N SER A 20 -26.72 11.32 11.18
CA SER A 20 -26.52 10.57 12.42
C SER A 20 -25.54 9.41 12.20
N GLU A 21 -24.87 8.97 13.27
CA GLU A 21 -23.94 7.82 13.21
C GLU A 21 -24.61 6.56 12.61
N PRO A 22 -25.85 6.17 12.98
CA PRO A 22 -26.51 5.04 12.33
C PRO A 22 -26.75 5.22 10.83
N THR A 23 -26.97 6.45 10.37
CA THR A 23 -27.13 6.76 8.94
C THR A 23 -25.81 6.57 8.19
N ILE A 24 -24.72 7.10 8.75
CA ILE A 24 -23.37 6.94 8.19
C ILE A 24 -22.98 5.45 8.15
N ARG A 25 -23.24 4.72 9.24
CA ARG A 25 -22.95 3.29 9.33
C ARG A 25 -23.69 2.49 8.26
N ARG A 26 -24.99 2.72 8.08
CA ARG A 26 -25.79 2.03 7.05
C ARG A 26 -25.29 2.34 5.64
N MET A 27 -24.95 3.58 5.37
CA MET A 27 -24.39 3.98 4.08
C MET A 27 -23.07 3.26 3.82
N LEU A 28 -22.13 3.24 4.79
CA LEU A 28 -20.85 2.57 4.65
C LEU A 28 -20.96 1.05 4.50
N GLN A 29 -22.02 0.44 5.04
CA GLN A 29 -22.27 -1.00 4.89
C GLN A 29 -22.84 -1.36 3.50
N GLN A 30 -23.42 -0.41 2.78
CA GLN A 30 -24.04 -0.60 1.47
C GLN A 30 -23.15 -0.16 0.31
N ILE A 31 -22.10 0.58 0.60
CA ILE A 31 -21.20 1.11 -0.42
C ILE A 31 -20.30 0.00 -0.98
N ASP A 32 -20.05 0.04 -2.26
CA ASP A 32 -19.05 -0.82 -2.88
C ASP A 32 -17.64 -0.35 -2.44
N ALA A 33 -17.01 -1.13 -1.56
CA ALA A 33 -15.71 -0.80 -1.00
C ALA A 33 -14.63 -0.73 -2.07
N ALA A 34 -14.67 -1.60 -3.08
CA ALA A 34 -13.69 -1.62 -4.16
C ALA A 34 -13.79 -0.36 -5.05
N ALA A 35 -15.04 0.08 -5.33
CA ALA A 35 -15.26 1.32 -6.07
C ALA A 35 -14.75 2.54 -5.29
N VAL A 36 -15.00 2.59 -3.97
CA VAL A 36 -14.47 3.68 -3.13
C VAL A 36 -12.95 3.68 -3.08
N ASP A 37 -12.34 2.53 -2.88
CA ASP A 37 -10.88 2.41 -2.86
C ASP A 37 -10.27 2.89 -4.18
N LYS A 38 -10.85 2.51 -5.31
CA LYS A 38 -10.39 2.95 -6.63
C LYS A 38 -10.43 4.48 -6.79
N GLU A 39 -11.54 5.11 -6.41
CA GLU A 39 -11.68 6.57 -6.49
C GLU A 39 -10.73 7.30 -5.53
N VAL A 40 -10.60 6.80 -4.30
CA VAL A 40 -9.66 7.36 -3.32
C VAL A 40 -8.22 7.23 -3.80
N MET A 41 -7.81 6.06 -4.31
CA MET A 41 -6.47 5.86 -4.84
C MET A 41 -6.20 6.75 -6.06
N THR A 42 -7.16 6.90 -6.97
CA THR A 42 -7.05 7.80 -8.12
C THR A 42 -6.83 9.25 -7.66
N TRP A 43 -7.59 9.69 -6.66
CA TRP A 43 -7.43 11.03 -6.10
C TRP A 43 -6.08 11.21 -5.39
N LEU A 44 -5.63 10.23 -4.59
CA LEU A 44 -4.35 10.27 -3.90
C LEU A 44 -3.18 10.31 -4.91
N ARG A 45 -3.21 9.48 -5.94
CA ARG A 45 -2.20 9.50 -7.02
C ARG A 45 -2.14 10.86 -7.71
N ALA A 46 -3.28 11.49 -7.96
CA ALA A 46 -3.33 12.82 -8.55
C ALA A 46 -2.77 13.94 -7.64
N GLN A 47 -2.67 13.68 -6.32
CA GLN A 47 -2.01 14.61 -5.38
C GLN A 47 -0.51 14.34 -5.25
N ALA A 48 -0.06 13.13 -5.59
CA ALA A 48 1.35 12.80 -5.59
C ALA A 48 2.06 13.60 -6.69
N LYS A 49 3.18 14.23 -6.34
CA LYS A 49 4.03 14.91 -7.32
C LYS A 49 4.90 13.87 -8.02
N ASP A 50 5.17 14.07 -9.29
CA ASP A 50 6.15 13.28 -10.02
C ASP A 50 7.53 13.48 -9.37
N SER A 51 7.95 12.51 -8.60
CA SER A 51 9.24 12.50 -7.91
C SER A 51 9.95 11.19 -8.24
N ILE A 52 10.91 11.27 -9.14
CA ILE A 52 11.71 10.11 -9.59
C ILE A 52 12.59 9.57 -8.44
N GLU A 53 12.88 10.39 -7.43
CA GLU A 53 13.76 10.03 -6.30
C GLU A 53 13.00 9.53 -5.06
N ASP A 54 11.70 9.22 -5.17
CA ASP A 54 10.94 8.75 -4.02
C ASP A 54 11.14 7.26 -3.77
N VAL A 55 10.93 6.86 -2.52
CA VAL A 55 11.00 5.47 -2.08
C VAL A 55 9.59 4.93 -1.89
N VAL A 56 9.28 3.82 -2.56
CA VAL A 56 8.03 3.10 -2.42
C VAL A 56 8.18 2.02 -1.35
N ALA A 57 7.67 2.26 -0.16
CA ALA A 57 7.63 1.25 0.90
C ALA A 57 6.39 0.36 0.74
N VAL A 58 6.59 -0.95 0.61
CA VAL A 58 5.49 -1.92 0.58
C VAL A 58 5.43 -2.64 1.91
N ASP A 59 4.27 -2.58 2.56
CA ASP A 59 4.03 -3.21 3.87
C ASP A 59 2.65 -3.86 3.93
N GLY A 60 2.59 -5.02 4.58
CA GLY A 60 1.38 -5.76 4.84
C GLY A 60 0.82 -5.51 6.25
N LYS A 61 -0.44 -5.10 6.36
CA LYS A 61 -1.07 -4.79 7.64
C LYS A 61 -2.36 -5.55 7.89
N THR A 62 -2.45 -6.22 9.04
CA THR A 62 -3.68 -6.86 9.49
C THR A 62 -4.57 -5.88 10.24
N LEU A 63 -5.79 -5.67 9.76
CA LEU A 63 -6.81 -4.87 10.42
C LEU A 63 -7.48 -5.68 11.52
N LYS A 64 -6.98 -5.57 12.76
CA LYS A 64 -7.51 -6.32 13.92
C LYS A 64 -8.99 -6.05 14.20
N ALA A 65 -9.45 -4.83 14.00
CA ALA A 65 -10.85 -4.42 14.21
C ALA A 65 -11.86 -5.06 13.23
N SER A 66 -11.39 -5.60 12.09
CA SER A 66 -12.25 -6.28 11.11
C SER A 66 -12.80 -7.64 11.61
N ARG A 67 -12.25 -8.19 12.71
CA ARG A 67 -12.77 -9.39 13.41
C ARG A 67 -14.10 -9.17 14.12
N ALA A 68 -14.55 -7.93 14.30
CA ALA A 68 -15.82 -7.66 14.94
C ALA A 68 -16.94 -8.33 14.14
N ARG A 69 -17.65 -9.31 14.75
CA ARG A 69 -18.74 -10.15 14.22
C ARG A 69 -18.33 -11.49 13.61
N GLY A 70 -17.23 -12.10 14.02
CA GLY A 70 -16.86 -13.47 13.60
C GLY A 70 -16.27 -13.57 12.18
N GLY A 71 -15.93 -12.45 11.56
CA GLY A 71 -15.26 -12.41 10.27
C GLY A 71 -13.76 -12.74 10.36
N LYS A 72 -13.15 -13.15 9.25
CA LYS A 72 -11.71 -13.26 9.12
C LYS A 72 -11.08 -11.86 9.18
N PRO A 73 -9.88 -11.69 9.78
CA PRO A 73 -9.20 -10.40 9.75
C PRO A 73 -8.86 -10.03 8.30
N VAL A 74 -9.09 -8.78 7.94
CA VAL A 74 -8.68 -8.24 6.65
C VAL A 74 -7.18 -7.93 6.71
N HIS A 75 -6.42 -8.48 5.77
CA HIS A 75 -5.04 -8.11 5.53
C HIS A 75 -4.99 -7.14 4.35
N LEU A 76 -4.23 -6.08 4.49
CA LEU A 76 -4.01 -5.10 3.43
C LEU A 76 -2.53 -5.05 3.10
N LEU A 77 -2.19 -5.18 1.82
CA LEU A 77 -0.90 -4.82 1.28
C LEU A 77 -0.99 -3.40 0.75
N SER A 78 -0.03 -2.54 1.08
CA SER A 78 -0.06 -1.12 0.70
C SER A 78 1.30 -0.69 0.18
N ALA A 79 1.31 0.13 -0.87
CA ALA A 79 2.48 0.82 -1.40
C ALA A 79 2.42 2.30 -1.01
N PHE A 80 3.44 2.79 -0.35
CA PHE A 80 3.49 4.11 0.28
C PHE A 80 4.71 4.89 -0.21
N LEU A 81 4.49 6.09 -0.76
CA LEU A 81 5.56 7.03 -1.08
C LEU A 81 6.06 7.70 0.20
N GLN A 82 7.31 7.45 0.56
CA GLN A 82 7.85 7.88 1.85
C GLN A 82 8.02 9.39 1.97
N GLN A 83 8.55 10.05 0.96
CA GLN A 83 8.77 11.49 0.97
C GLN A 83 7.44 12.26 0.92
N GLN A 84 6.54 11.83 0.05
CA GLN A 84 5.25 12.49 -0.16
C GLN A 84 4.20 12.10 0.89
N ARG A 85 4.44 11.01 1.64
CA ARG A 85 3.52 10.47 2.65
C ARG A 85 2.14 10.11 2.09
N VAL A 86 2.13 9.52 0.90
CA VAL A 86 0.90 9.15 0.18
C VAL A 86 0.88 7.65 -0.09
N VAL A 87 -0.25 7.00 0.16
CA VAL A 87 -0.51 5.63 -0.31
C VAL A 87 -0.89 5.70 -1.79
N ILE A 88 -0.14 5.02 -2.64
CA ILE A 88 -0.35 5.01 -4.11
C ILE A 88 -1.04 3.76 -4.62
N ALA A 89 -0.97 2.67 -3.84
CA ALA A 89 -1.72 1.44 -4.12
C ALA A 89 -2.07 0.72 -2.83
N GLN A 90 -3.18 0.00 -2.84
CA GLN A 90 -3.61 -0.83 -1.73
C GLN A 90 -4.43 -2.00 -2.26
N GLN A 91 -4.20 -3.19 -1.70
CA GLN A 91 -4.93 -4.39 -2.05
C GLN A 91 -5.28 -5.20 -0.81
N ALA A 92 -6.55 -5.62 -0.70
CA ALA A 92 -6.94 -6.60 0.30
C ALA A 92 -6.47 -8.00 -0.11
N VAL A 93 -5.90 -8.74 0.85
CA VAL A 93 -5.39 -10.10 0.64
C VAL A 93 -5.98 -11.08 1.64
N ASP A 94 -6.29 -12.29 1.19
CA ASP A 94 -6.87 -13.35 2.02
C ASP A 94 -5.79 -14.06 2.86
N GLY A 95 -5.21 -13.34 3.83
CA GLY A 95 -4.20 -13.87 4.72
C GLY A 95 -2.76 -13.62 4.26
N LYS A 96 -1.80 -13.81 5.17
CA LYS A 96 -0.38 -13.52 4.94
C LYS A 96 0.27 -14.32 3.80
N SER A 97 -0.18 -15.53 3.56
CA SER A 97 0.36 -16.38 2.49
C SER A 97 0.13 -15.82 1.09
N ASN A 98 -0.88 -14.97 0.91
CA ASN A 98 -1.22 -14.37 -0.37
C ASN A 98 -0.59 -12.98 -0.58
N GLU A 99 0.11 -12.44 0.41
CA GLU A 99 0.80 -11.15 0.28
C GLU A 99 1.88 -11.20 -0.79
N ILE A 100 2.62 -12.30 -0.90
CA ILE A 100 3.67 -12.49 -1.92
C ILE A 100 3.09 -12.38 -3.33
N THR A 101 1.97 -13.06 -3.58
CA THR A 101 1.32 -13.07 -4.91
C THR A 101 0.59 -11.76 -5.22
N ALA A 102 0.25 -10.96 -4.21
CA ALA A 102 -0.46 -9.70 -4.38
C ALA A 102 0.47 -8.52 -4.73
N LEU A 103 1.78 -8.63 -4.48
CA LEU A 103 2.73 -7.55 -4.72
C LEU A 103 2.75 -7.12 -6.20
N VAL A 104 2.90 -8.07 -7.10
CA VAL A 104 3.00 -7.79 -8.53
C VAL A 104 1.73 -7.15 -9.07
N PRO A 105 0.52 -7.71 -8.90
CA PRO A 105 -0.73 -7.09 -9.37
C PRO A 105 -0.95 -5.70 -8.78
N MET A 106 -0.63 -5.48 -7.50
CA MET A 106 -0.78 -4.18 -6.85
C MET A 106 0.12 -3.12 -7.49
N LEU A 107 1.37 -3.47 -7.79
CA LEU A 107 2.34 -2.55 -8.40
C LEU A 107 2.12 -2.38 -9.91
N GLU A 108 1.40 -3.29 -10.59
CA GLU A 108 1.09 -3.12 -12.01
C GLU A 108 0.31 -1.83 -12.30
N GLU A 109 -0.56 -1.44 -11.39
CA GLU A 109 -1.45 -0.29 -11.57
C GLU A 109 -0.80 1.08 -11.31
N VAL A 110 0.46 1.12 -10.86
CA VAL A 110 1.14 2.37 -10.50
C VAL A 110 2.42 2.56 -11.31
N ASP A 111 2.70 3.79 -11.65
CA ASP A 111 3.98 4.19 -12.23
C ASP A 111 4.98 4.44 -11.08
N ILE A 112 6.09 3.67 -11.12
CA ILE A 112 7.18 3.75 -10.16
C ILE A 112 8.55 3.76 -10.86
N GLU A 113 8.58 4.14 -12.14
CA GLU A 113 9.82 4.21 -12.92
C GLU A 113 10.84 5.12 -12.23
N GLY A 114 12.07 4.64 -12.09
CA GLY A 114 13.18 5.37 -11.44
C GLY A 114 13.11 5.46 -9.91
N MET A 115 12.09 4.87 -9.28
CA MET A 115 11.96 4.83 -7.82
C MET A 115 12.64 3.61 -7.22
N VAL A 116 12.84 3.60 -5.91
CA VAL A 116 13.35 2.44 -5.15
C VAL A 116 12.21 1.79 -4.38
N VAL A 117 11.95 0.51 -4.65
CA VAL A 117 10.95 -0.28 -3.91
C VAL A 117 11.58 -0.96 -2.72
N THR A 118 11.06 -0.71 -1.52
CA THR A 118 11.48 -1.39 -0.29
C THR A 118 10.40 -2.31 0.23
N THR A 119 10.77 -3.50 0.65
CA THR A 119 9.85 -4.50 1.23
C THR A 119 10.49 -5.20 2.42
N ASP A 120 9.66 -5.85 3.23
CA ASP A 120 10.15 -6.79 4.23
C ASP A 120 10.65 -8.11 3.60
N ALA A 121 11.23 -8.98 4.43
CA ALA A 121 11.82 -10.24 3.98
C ALA A 121 10.81 -11.21 3.36
N LEU A 122 9.52 -11.10 3.62
CA LEU A 122 8.48 -11.96 3.04
C LEU A 122 8.41 -11.80 1.52
N HIS A 123 8.57 -10.57 1.06
CA HIS A 123 8.50 -10.20 -0.35
C HIS A 123 9.83 -10.33 -1.10
N THR A 124 10.90 -10.77 -0.44
CA THR A 124 12.21 -11.01 -1.06
C THR A 124 12.14 -12.26 -1.95
N GLN A 125 11.56 -12.09 -3.13
CA GLN A 125 11.34 -13.15 -4.11
C GLN A 125 11.95 -12.76 -5.46
N LYS A 126 12.51 -13.76 -6.17
CA LYS A 126 13.15 -13.53 -7.47
C LYS A 126 12.19 -12.93 -8.51
N GLU A 127 10.94 -13.39 -8.52
CA GLU A 127 9.92 -12.88 -9.42
C GLU A 127 9.58 -11.42 -9.12
N SER A 128 9.48 -11.05 -7.84
CA SER A 128 9.25 -9.66 -7.43
C SER A 128 10.38 -8.74 -7.87
N ALA A 129 11.63 -9.13 -7.64
CA ALA A 129 12.80 -8.37 -8.06
C ALA A 129 12.84 -8.18 -9.59
N ARG A 130 12.61 -9.28 -10.34
CA ARG A 130 12.58 -9.23 -11.80
C ARG A 130 11.48 -8.32 -12.31
N PHE A 131 10.27 -8.39 -11.75
CA PHE A 131 9.15 -7.53 -12.14
C PHE A 131 9.47 -6.05 -11.91
N ILE A 132 10.02 -5.71 -10.75
CA ILE A 132 10.38 -4.33 -10.40
C ILE A 132 11.41 -3.77 -11.40
N VAL A 133 12.47 -4.53 -11.69
CA VAL A 133 13.54 -4.06 -12.57
C VAL A 133 13.12 -4.09 -14.03
N GLU A 134 12.65 -5.23 -14.54
CA GLU A 134 12.43 -5.42 -15.98
C GLU A 134 11.13 -4.78 -16.48
N LYS A 135 10.07 -4.76 -15.67
CA LYS A 135 8.76 -4.24 -16.07
C LYS A 135 8.49 -2.82 -15.61
N LYS A 136 8.92 -2.50 -14.38
CA LYS A 136 8.66 -1.18 -13.78
C LYS A 136 9.83 -0.20 -13.93
N ARG A 137 11.00 -0.67 -14.39
CA ARG A 137 12.24 0.16 -14.50
C ARG A 137 12.55 0.88 -13.20
N ALA A 138 12.32 0.21 -12.08
CA ALA A 138 12.58 0.68 -10.73
C ALA A 138 13.70 -0.14 -10.10
N ASP A 139 14.32 0.40 -9.08
CA ASP A 139 15.27 -0.31 -8.25
C ASP A 139 14.57 -0.96 -7.05
N TYR A 140 15.26 -1.88 -6.36
CA TYR A 140 14.72 -2.46 -5.14
C TYR A 140 15.76 -2.53 -4.03
N PHE A 141 15.28 -2.44 -2.81
CA PHE A 141 16.05 -2.69 -1.59
C PHE A 141 15.26 -3.67 -0.70
N PHE A 142 15.67 -4.94 -0.73
CA PHE A 142 14.99 -6.02 -0.03
C PHE A 142 15.74 -6.47 1.20
N THR A 143 15.00 -6.74 2.28
CA THR A 143 15.57 -7.36 3.47
C THR A 143 15.68 -8.87 3.27
N VAL A 144 16.87 -9.45 3.44
CA VAL A 144 17.10 -10.90 3.40
C VAL A 144 17.16 -11.45 4.83
N LYS A 145 16.39 -12.49 5.11
CA LYS A 145 16.34 -13.20 6.40
C LYS A 145 16.39 -14.71 6.18
N ASP A 146 16.20 -15.47 7.25
CA ASP A 146 16.28 -16.94 7.25
C ASP A 146 15.26 -17.65 6.32
N ASN A 147 14.21 -16.94 5.87
CA ASN A 147 13.28 -17.42 4.84
C ASN A 147 13.94 -17.56 3.46
N GLN A 148 15.12 -16.97 3.26
CA GLN A 148 15.97 -17.04 2.07
C GLN A 148 17.41 -17.43 2.49
N SER A 149 17.55 -18.55 3.17
CA SER A 149 18.81 -18.96 3.82
C SER A 149 19.99 -19.09 2.85
N THR A 150 19.77 -19.62 1.64
CA THR A 150 20.81 -19.72 0.62
C THR A 150 21.31 -18.33 0.22
N LEU A 151 20.40 -17.42 -0.15
CA LEU A 151 20.75 -16.06 -0.52
C LEU A 151 21.44 -15.32 0.62
N LYS A 152 20.98 -15.52 1.87
CA LYS A 152 21.61 -14.96 3.06
C LYS A 152 23.05 -15.41 3.22
N ASN A 153 23.29 -16.72 3.12
CA ASN A 153 24.65 -17.29 3.23
C ASN A 153 25.55 -16.79 2.09
N ASP A 154 25.01 -16.68 0.87
CA ASP A 154 25.77 -16.16 -0.27
C ASP A 154 26.21 -14.70 -0.01
N ILE A 155 25.29 -13.85 0.48
CA ILE A 155 25.59 -12.46 0.84
C ILE A 155 26.62 -12.39 1.98
N GLU A 156 26.44 -13.18 3.05
CA GLU A 156 27.37 -13.24 4.18
C GLU A 156 28.76 -13.73 3.79
N SER A 157 28.87 -14.54 2.73
CA SER A 157 30.12 -15.02 2.18
C SER A 157 30.88 -14.00 1.31
N LEU A 158 30.20 -12.89 0.91
CA LEU A 158 30.83 -11.83 0.15
C LEU A 158 31.83 -11.09 1.04
N HIS A 159 33.11 -11.00 0.57
CA HIS A 159 34.11 -10.19 1.24
C HIS A 159 33.76 -8.70 1.04
N MET A 160 33.55 -7.99 2.14
CA MET A 160 33.23 -6.55 2.12
C MET A 160 34.33 -5.71 1.42
N GLU A 161 35.55 -6.18 1.41
CA GLU A 161 36.70 -5.56 0.71
C GLU A 161 36.54 -5.58 -0.82
N ALA A 162 35.72 -6.47 -1.37
CA ALA A 162 35.43 -6.53 -2.80
C ALA A 162 34.50 -5.37 -3.29
N PHE A 163 33.92 -4.64 -2.35
CA PHE A 163 33.01 -3.51 -2.63
C PHE A 163 33.47 -2.26 -1.86
N PRO A 164 34.63 -1.68 -2.21
CA PRO A 164 35.08 -0.45 -1.56
C PRO A 164 34.04 0.64 -1.84
N PRO A 165 33.72 1.51 -0.86
CA PRO A 165 32.85 2.63 -1.08
C PRO A 165 33.42 3.48 -2.23
N SER A 166 32.65 3.68 -3.28
CA SER A 166 32.96 4.64 -4.33
C SER A 166 33.04 6.02 -3.69
N GLY A 167 34.25 6.61 -3.65
CA GLY A 167 34.48 7.95 -3.12
C GLY A 167 33.79 9.04 -3.95
#